data_adfcfb590f7d04eb32ef1f36918ec632
#
_entry.id   adfcfb590f7d04eb32ef1f36918ec632
#
_cell.length_a   1.000
_cell.length_b   1.000
_cell.length_c   1.000
_cell.angle_alpha   90.00
_cell.angle_beta   90.00
_cell.angle_gamma   90.00
#
_symmetry.space_group_name_H-M   'P 1'
#
loop_
_entity.id
_entity.type
_entity.pdbx_description
1 polymer ?
#
loop_
_entity_poly.entity_id
_entity_poly.type
_entity_poly.pdbx_seq_one_letter_code
_entity_poly.pdbx_strand_id
1 'polypeptide(L)'
;MSVTLQRMLAEVPAARFNAYLDAERRSGERFLVRAGRVEWLVSFAPIAPAELRAFVPGVSSPAELDDDLTGELANGLTRALNGYAELGYESFNFAMYGAPPRTAGYPLNLRIACRSNLRPFYRSDSTFLERLHWEGAVDLAPEDVADRLRGRFRA
;
A
#
# COMPACT_ATOMS: atom_id res chain seq x y z
N MET A 1 -17.45 11.10 0.25
CA MET A 1 -16.41 10.77 1.27
C MET A 1 -17.08 10.06 2.44
N SER A 2 -16.53 8.94 2.92
CA SER A 2 -17.14 8.23 4.05
C SER A 2 -17.05 9.02 5.36
N VAL A 3 -18.05 8.87 6.26
CA VAL A 3 -18.04 9.49 7.59
C VAL A 3 -16.79 9.09 8.38
N THR A 4 -16.31 7.85 8.22
CA THR A 4 -15.10 7.35 8.86
C THR A 4 -13.85 8.11 8.41
N LEU A 5 -13.72 8.39 7.12
CA LEU A 5 -12.59 9.16 6.61
C LEU A 5 -12.64 10.61 7.10
N GLN A 6 -13.83 11.23 7.16
CA GLN A 6 -13.99 12.58 7.70
C GLN A 6 -13.56 12.67 9.18
N ARG A 7 -13.97 11.69 10.01
CA ARG A 7 -13.52 11.60 11.39
C ARG A 7 -12.01 11.42 11.50
N MET A 8 -11.45 10.49 10.73
CA MET A 8 -10.02 10.24 10.73
C MET A 8 -9.21 11.49 10.35
N LEU A 9 -9.66 12.23 9.33
CA LEU A 9 -8.99 13.48 8.92
C LEU A 9 -9.10 14.59 9.97
N ALA A 10 -10.18 14.60 10.75
CA ALA A 10 -10.36 15.56 11.83
C ALA A 10 -9.52 15.21 13.08
N GLU A 11 -9.35 13.93 13.38
CA GLU A 11 -8.69 13.44 14.60
C GLU A 11 -7.18 13.18 14.42
N VAL A 12 -6.74 12.91 13.19
CA VAL A 12 -5.33 12.63 12.88
C VAL A 12 -4.65 13.89 12.38
N PRO A 13 -3.69 14.46 13.14
CA PRO A 13 -2.94 15.61 12.68
C PRO A 13 -2.29 15.34 11.32
N ALA A 14 -2.34 16.32 10.43
CA ALA A 14 -1.75 16.28 9.09
C ALA A 14 -0.28 15.80 9.09
N ALA A 15 0.44 16.04 10.18
CA ALA A 15 1.83 15.63 10.36
C ALA A 15 2.03 14.11 10.52
N ARG A 16 0.99 13.33 10.86
CA ARG A 16 1.19 11.89 11.18
C ARG A 16 1.57 11.04 9.98
N PHE A 17 0.96 11.27 8.81
CA PHE A 17 1.36 10.52 7.61
C PHE A 17 2.78 10.85 7.18
N ASN A 18 3.18 12.12 7.26
CA ASN A 18 4.55 12.52 6.97
C ASN A 18 5.52 11.90 7.97
N ALA A 19 5.20 11.93 9.28
CA ALA A 19 6.02 11.30 10.31
C ALA A 19 6.15 9.78 10.12
N TYR A 20 5.09 9.10 9.69
CA TYR A 20 5.14 7.68 9.34
C TYR A 20 6.07 7.42 8.15
N LEU A 21 5.89 8.14 7.05
CA LEU A 21 6.75 8.00 5.87
C LEU A 21 8.22 8.33 6.20
N ASP A 22 8.47 9.34 7.01
CA ASP A 22 9.81 9.70 7.47
C ASP A 22 10.42 8.60 8.35
N ALA A 23 9.63 7.96 9.20
CA ALA A 23 10.09 6.83 10.00
C ALA A 23 10.47 5.63 9.13
N GLU A 24 9.62 5.27 8.15
CA GLU A 24 9.89 4.17 7.22
C GLU A 24 11.12 4.43 6.35
N ARG A 25 11.31 5.66 5.86
CA ARG A 25 12.52 6.05 5.11
C ARG A 25 13.79 5.94 5.96
N ARG A 26 13.74 6.34 7.24
CA ARG A 26 14.89 6.28 8.15
C ARG A 26 15.24 4.86 8.55
N SER A 27 14.26 4.00 8.85
CA SER A 27 14.54 2.61 9.18
C SER A 27 15.03 1.83 7.96
N GLY A 28 14.43 2.09 6.79
CA GLY A 28 14.75 1.37 5.56
C GLY A 28 14.31 -0.10 5.55
N GLU A 29 13.74 -0.60 6.64
CA GLU A 29 13.36 -2.02 6.77
C GLU A 29 12.26 -2.40 5.77
N ARG A 30 11.22 -1.60 5.69
CA ARG A 30 10.06 -1.82 4.82
C ARG A 30 9.99 -0.87 3.62
N PHE A 31 10.82 0.16 3.62
CA PHE A 31 10.89 1.12 2.52
C PHE A 31 11.57 0.48 1.30
N LEU A 32 10.90 0.48 0.17
CA LEU A 32 11.39 -0.12 -1.08
C LEU A 32 12.13 0.91 -1.93
N VAL A 33 11.44 1.98 -2.32
CA VAL A 33 11.99 3.02 -3.18
C VAL A 33 11.12 4.28 -3.17
N ARG A 34 11.75 5.40 -3.50
CA ARG A 34 11.07 6.58 -4.05
C ARG A 34 11.35 6.64 -5.55
N ALA A 35 10.31 6.44 -6.36
CA ALA A 35 10.37 6.51 -7.81
C ALA A 35 9.61 7.75 -8.26
N GLY A 36 10.34 8.79 -8.65
CA GLY A 36 9.76 10.10 -8.93
C GLY A 36 9.08 10.70 -7.70
N ARG A 37 7.77 10.94 -7.82
CA ARG A 37 6.90 11.49 -6.75
C ARG A 37 6.25 10.41 -5.89
N VAL A 38 6.38 9.13 -6.25
CA VAL A 38 5.72 8.01 -5.60
C VAL A 38 6.67 7.27 -4.67
N GLU A 39 6.21 6.98 -3.45
CA GLU A 39 6.96 6.23 -2.45
C GLU A 39 6.34 4.87 -2.21
N TRP A 40 7.12 3.84 -2.40
CA TRP A 40 6.70 2.44 -2.27
C TRP A 40 7.30 1.82 -1.01
N LEU A 41 6.45 1.14 -0.25
CA LEU A 41 6.86 0.42 0.95
C LEU A 41 5.98 -0.80 1.20
N VAL A 42 6.47 -1.75 1.99
CA VAL A 42 5.66 -2.82 2.57
C VAL A 42 4.91 -2.27 3.77
N SER A 43 3.64 -2.64 3.93
CA SER A 43 2.81 -2.15 5.03
C SER A 43 3.37 -2.58 6.39
N PHE A 44 3.49 -1.65 7.34
CA PHE A 44 3.93 -1.97 8.72
C PHE A 44 2.98 -2.95 9.43
N ALA A 45 1.68 -2.73 9.27
CA ALA A 45 0.64 -3.60 9.82
C ALA A 45 -0.23 -4.10 8.66
N PRO A 46 0.24 -5.14 7.93
CA PRO A 46 -0.50 -5.67 6.80
C PRO A 46 -1.77 -6.40 7.28
N ILE A 47 -2.84 -6.27 6.52
CA ILE A 47 -4.09 -6.98 6.74
C ILE A 47 -4.25 -8.18 5.79
N ALA A 48 -3.29 -8.39 4.92
CA ALA A 48 -3.24 -9.51 3.97
C ALA A 48 -1.79 -9.80 3.56
N PRO A 49 -1.51 -10.97 2.98
CA PRO A 49 -0.17 -11.36 2.55
C PRO A 49 0.49 -10.33 1.63
N ALA A 50 1.77 -10.07 1.87
CA ALA A 50 2.63 -9.21 1.06
C ALA A 50 2.02 -7.83 0.73
N GLU A 51 1.32 -7.21 1.68
CA GLU A 51 0.66 -5.93 1.45
C GLU A 51 1.66 -4.81 1.17
N LEU A 52 1.55 -4.20 0.00
CA LEU A 52 2.32 -3.03 -0.42
C LEU A 52 1.48 -1.76 -0.35
N ARG A 53 2.17 -0.65 -0.13
CA ARG A 53 1.59 0.68 -0.21
C ARG A 53 2.41 1.58 -1.12
N ALA A 54 1.70 2.35 -1.95
CA ALA A 54 2.27 3.48 -2.63
C ALA A 54 1.67 4.77 -2.05
N PHE A 55 2.50 5.74 -1.74
CA PHE A 55 2.08 7.06 -1.29
C PHE A 55 2.52 8.12 -2.28
N VAL A 56 1.68 9.14 -2.48
CA VAL A 56 1.97 10.29 -3.32
C VAL A 56 1.99 11.53 -2.43
N PRO A 57 3.15 11.88 -1.84
CA PRO A 57 3.25 13.07 -1.00
C PRO A 57 2.87 14.35 -1.75
N GLY A 58 2.07 15.20 -1.11
CA GLY A 58 1.62 16.47 -1.70
C GLY A 58 0.39 16.37 -2.61
N VAL A 59 -0.07 15.17 -2.93
CA VAL A 59 -1.31 14.89 -3.68
C VAL A 59 -2.29 14.20 -2.75
N SER A 60 -3.53 14.63 -2.71
CA SER A 60 -4.56 14.07 -1.82
C SER A 60 -5.69 13.35 -2.54
N SER A 61 -5.87 13.61 -3.82
CA SER A 61 -7.01 13.12 -4.59
C SER A 61 -6.57 12.52 -5.93
N PRO A 62 -7.25 11.47 -6.41
CA PRO A 62 -7.07 10.99 -7.78
C PRO A 62 -7.31 12.07 -8.85
N ALA A 63 -8.14 13.08 -8.55
CA ALA A 63 -8.39 14.18 -9.46
C ALA A 63 -7.20 15.16 -9.64
N GLU A 64 -6.16 15.00 -8.83
CA GLU A 64 -4.91 15.78 -8.91
C GLU A 64 -3.79 15.04 -9.65
N LEU A 65 -4.06 13.83 -10.15
CA LEU A 65 -3.10 13.06 -10.94
C LEU A 65 -2.95 13.68 -12.34
N ASP A 66 -1.72 13.98 -12.71
CA ASP A 66 -1.32 14.28 -14.08
C ASP A 66 -0.86 13.01 -14.82
N ASP A 67 -0.57 13.11 -16.11
CA ASP A 67 -0.16 11.95 -16.93
C ASP A 67 1.18 11.38 -16.46
N ASP A 68 2.13 12.23 -16.09
CA ASP A 68 3.45 11.80 -15.60
C ASP A 68 3.32 11.01 -14.30
N LEU A 69 2.56 11.53 -13.35
CA LEU A 69 2.34 10.87 -12.07
C LEU A 69 1.54 9.56 -12.21
N THR A 70 0.60 9.54 -13.13
CA THR A 70 -0.13 8.32 -13.49
C THR A 70 0.83 7.27 -14.06
N GLY A 71 1.76 7.69 -14.93
CA GLY A 71 2.83 6.83 -15.45
C GLY A 71 3.77 6.31 -14.35
N GLU A 72 4.17 7.17 -13.40
CA GLU A 72 4.99 6.76 -12.25
C GLU A 72 4.28 5.70 -11.38
N LEU A 73 3.00 5.88 -11.10
CA LEU A 73 2.18 4.90 -10.37
C LEU A 73 2.04 3.58 -11.13
N ALA A 74 1.76 3.64 -12.44
CA ALA A 74 1.61 2.46 -13.29
C ALA A 74 2.92 1.65 -13.37
N ASN A 75 4.07 2.32 -13.51
CA ASN A 75 5.37 1.68 -13.51
C ASN A 75 5.67 0.98 -12.19
N GLY A 76 5.42 1.65 -11.05
CA GLY A 76 5.58 1.06 -9.74
C GLY A 76 4.65 -0.12 -9.50
N LEU A 77 3.39 -0.03 -9.95
CA LEU A 77 2.43 -1.13 -9.89
C LEU A 77 2.92 -2.33 -10.71
N THR A 78 3.43 -2.11 -11.91
CA THR A 78 4.00 -3.17 -12.75
C THR A 78 5.14 -3.89 -12.04
N ARG A 79 6.03 -3.16 -11.39
CA ARG A 79 7.14 -3.73 -10.58
C ARG A 79 6.62 -4.54 -9.40
N ALA A 80 5.60 -4.05 -8.71
CA ALA A 80 4.94 -4.76 -7.62
C ALA A 80 4.35 -6.10 -8.09
N LEU A 81 3.62 -6.09 -9.20
CA LEU A 81 3.00 -7.29 -9.76
C LEU A 81 4.02 -8.33 -10.25
N ASN A 82 5.11 -7.88 -10.87
CA ASN A 82 6.21 -8.77 -11.24
C ASN A 82 6.86 -9.39 -9.99
N GLY A 83 7.05 -8.61 -8.93
CA GLY A 83 7.54 -9.11 -7.65
C GLY A 83 6.59 -10.14 -7.02
N TYR A 84 5.29 -9.92 -7.09
CA TYR A 84 4.31 -10.88 -6.61
C TYR A 84 4.35 -12.20 -7.38
N ALA A 85 4.47 -12.15 -8.69
CA ALA A 85 4.62 -13.35 -9.51
C ALA A 85 5.84 -14.18 -9.10
N GLU A 86 6.97 -13.54 -8.76
CA GLU A 86 8.17 -14.22 -8.26
C GLU A 86 8.03 -14.81 -6.86
N LEU A 87 7.20 -14.20 -6.03
CA LEU A 87 6.83 -14.73 -4.72
C LEU A 87 5.81 -15.88 -4.81
N GLY A 88 5.31 -16.17 -6.02
CA GLY A 88 4.31 -17.22 -6.28
C GLY A 88 2.86 -16.78 -6.07
N TYR A 89 2.61 -15.46 -6.00
CA TYR A 89 1.25 -14.94 -5.92
C TYR A 89 0.71 -14.64 -7.32
N GLU A 90 -0.39 -15.27 -7.68
CA GLU A 90 -1.04 -15.14 -9.00
C GLU A 90 -2.28 -14.24 -8.98
N SER A 91 -2.70 -13.80 -7.79
CA SER A 91 -3.90 -12.99 -7.62
C SER A 91 -3.71 -11.94 -6.53
N PHE A 92 -4.30 -10.78 -6.75
CA PHE A 92 -4.19 -9.64 -5.85
C PHE A 92 -5.47 -8.79 -5.88
N ASN A 93 -5.61 -7.97 -4.86
CA ASN A 93 -6.57 -6.87 -4.83
C ASN A 93 -5.82 -5.55 -4.65
N PHE A 94 -6.37 -4.48 -5.19
CA PHE A 94 -5.87 -3.16 -4.89
C PHE A 94 -7.00 -2.17 -4.65
N ALA A 95 -6.72 -1.13 -3.89
CA ALA A 95 -7.61 -0.01 -3.67
C ALA A 95 -6.82 1.30 -3.58
N MET A 96 -7.37 2.36 -4.15
CA MET A 96 -6.83 3.71 -4.03
C MET A 96 -7.64 4.51 -3.02
N TYR A 97 -6.94 5.14 -2.09
CA TYR A 97 -7.53 5.94 -1.03
C TYR A 97 -7.14 7.41 -1.21
N GLY A 98 -8.13 8.24 -1.39
CA GLY A 98 -7.96 9.68 -1.54
C GLY A 98 -8.88 10.47 -0.61
N ALA A 99 -8.54 11.73 -0.44
CA ALA A 99 -9.34 12.76 0.21
C ALA A 99 -9.80 13.79 -0.85
N PRO A 100 -10.59 14.80 -0.48
CA PRO A 100 -10.86 15.93 -1.37
C PRO A 100 -9.56 16.58 -1.85
N PRO A 101 -9.53 17.14 -3.07
CA PRO A 101 -8.35 17.81 -3.60
C PRO A 101 -7.77 18.83 -2.62
N ARG A 102 -6.46 18.87 -2.53
CA ARG A 102 -5.70 19.80 -1.66
C ARG A 102 -5.94 19.63 -0.16
N THR A 103 -6.37 18.46 0.28
CA THR A 103 -6.45 18.12 1.70
C THR A 103 -5.04 18.00 2.28
N ALA A 104 -4.70 18.91 3.19
CA ALA A 104 -3.38 18.90 3.84
C ALA A 104 -3.18 17.61 4.67
N GLY A 105 -1.98 17.02 4.58
CA GLY A 105 -1.54 15.92 5.42
C GLY A 105 -2.15 14.56 5.16
N TYR A 106 -2.98 14.42 4.14
CA TYR A 106 -3.46 13.12 3.69
C TYR A 106 -2.92 12.82 2.29
N PRO A 107 -1.86 12.03 2.14
CA PRO A 107 -1.34 11.65 0.84
C PRO A 107 -2.30 10.66 0.16
N LEU A 108 -2.55 10.87 -1.13
CA LEU A 108 -3.14 9.86 -1.98
C LEU A 108 -2.34 8.58 -1.83
N ASN A 109 -3.01 7.46 -1.59
CA ASN A 109 -2.31 6.21 -1.43
C ASN A 109 -3.00 5.05 -2.11
N LEU A 110 -2.19 4.14 -2.62
CA LEU A 110 -2.60 2.86 -3.19
C LEU A 110 -2.21 1.76 -2.22
N ARG A 111 -3.12 0.86 -1.95
CA ARG A 111 -2.88 -0.37 -1.17
C ARG A 111 -3.07 -1.55 -2.11
N ILE A 112 -2.12 -2.46 -2.11
CA ILE A 112 -2.12 -3.68 -2.90
C ILE A 112 -1.84 -4.85 -1.96
N ALA A 113 -2.63 -5.91 -2.05
CA ALA A 113 -2.45 -7.10 -1.22
C ALA A 113 -2.68 -8.36 -2.04
N CYS A 114 -1.87 -9.37 -1.79
CA CYS A 114 -2.03 -10.67 -2.42
C CYS A 114 -3.23 -11.41 -1.86
N ARG A 115 -3.81 -12.27 -2.67
CA ARG A 115 -4.80 -13.24 -2.24
C ARG A 115 -4.09 -14.54 -1.86
N SER A 116 -4.36 -15.01 -0.67
CA SER A 116 -3.63 -16.15 -0.08
C SER A 116 -4.11 -17.51 -0.56
N ASN A 117 -5.28 -17.61 -1.18
CA ASN A 117 -5.84 -18.91 -1.52
C ASN A 117 -6.51 -18.92 -2.90
N LEU A 118 -5.87 -19.62 -3.84
CA LEU A 118 -6.31 -19.76 -5.23
C LEU A 118 -6.94 -21.15 -5.52
N ARG A 119 -7.25 -21.94 -4.50
CA ARG A 119 -7.83 -23.27 -4.71
C ARG A 119 -9.20 -23.19 -5.39
N PRO A 120 -9.50 -24.11 -6.31
CA PRO A 120 -10.83 -24.25 -6.87
C PRO A 120 -11.87 -24.33 -5.75
N PHE A 121 -13.00 -23.65 -5.94
CA PHE A 121 -14.10 -23.57 -4.97
C PHE A 121 -13.87 -22.70 -3.73
N TYR A 122 -12.70 -22.10 -3.55
CA TYR A 122 -12.48 -21.13 -2.48
C TYR A 122 -13.13 -19.80 -2.83
N ARG A 123 -14.09 -19.36 -2.03
CA ARG A 123 -14.90 -18.16 -2.33
C ARG A 123 -14.54 -16.93 -1.51
N SER A 124 -13.74 -17.09 -0.48
CA SER A 124 -13.38 -15.99 0.42
C SER A 124 -11.97 -16.17 0.97
N ASP A 125 -11.16 -15.12 0.89
CA ASP A 125 -9.84 -15.07 1.51
C ASP A 125 -9.90 -14.63 2.98
N SER A 126 -11.10 -14.29 3.47
CA SER A 126 -11.31 -13.85 4.83
C SER A 126 -11.76 -15.00 5.72
N THR A 127 -11.03 -15.23 6.79
CA THR A 127 -11.34 -16.19 7.84
C THR A 127 -12.11 -15.52 8.99
N PHE A 128 -12.37 -16.27 10.08
CA PHE A 128 -13.03 -15.68 11.24
C PHE A 128 -12.16 -14.61 11.93
N LEU A 129 -10.83 -14.72 11.85
CA LEU A 129 -9.90 -13.72 12.41
C LEU A 129 -10.12 -12.35 11.77
N GLU A 130 -10.11 -12.28 10.45
CA GLU A 130 -10.31 -11.01 9.74
C GLU A 130 -11.73 -10.48 9.91
N ARG A 131 -12.74 -11.37 9.93
CA ARG A 131 -14.14 -10.96 9.98
C ARG A 131 -14.64 -10.62 11.38
N LEU A 132 -14.19 -11.33 12.41
CA LEU A 132 -14.70 -11.17 13.78
C LEU A 132 -13.73 -10.39 14.66
N HIS A 133 -12.42 -10.50 14.41
CA HIS A 133 -11.39 -9.85 15.24
C HIS A 133 -10.68 -8.70 14.52
N TRP A 134 -10.92 -8.50 13.21
CA TRP A 134 -10.27 -7.46 12.40
C TRP A 134 -8.74 -7.64 12.34
N GLU A 135 -8.27 -8.86 12.48
CA GLU A 135 -6.84 -9.22 12.42
C GLU A 135 -6.54 -9.92 11.10
N GLY A 136 -5.64 -9.34 10.32
CA GLY A 136 -5.17 -9.93 9.07
C GLY A 136 -4.21 -11.08 9.32
N ALA A 137 -4.40 -12.20 8.63
CA ALA A 137 -3.41 -13.27 8.62
C ALA A 137 -2.34 -12.98 7.57
N VAL A 138 -1.08 -13.04 7.97
CA VAL A 138 0.08 -12.87 7.09
C VAL A 138 1.00 -14.07 7.21
N ASP A 139 1.62 -14.47 6.10
CA ASP A 139 2.49 -15.63 5.99
C ASP A 139 3.99 -15.27 6.07
N LEU A 140 4.32 -14.01 5.81
CA LEU A 140 5.69 -13.49 5.86
C LEU A 140 5.74 -12.19 6.65
N ALA A 141 6.83 -11.97 7.38
CA ALA A 141 7.07 -10.67 8.01
C ALA A 141 7.21 -9.57 6.95
N PRO A 142 6.72 -8.36 7.22
CA PRO A 142 6.83 -7.25 6.26
C PRO A 142 8.25 -6.96 5.81
N GLU A 143 9.23 -7.11 6.68
CA GLU A 143 10.65 -6.92 6.41
C GLU A 143 11.17 -7.96 5.42
N ASP A 144 10.77 -9.23 5.56
CA ASP A 144 11.14 -10.32 4.65
C ASP A 144 10.54 -10.09 3.25
N VAL A 145 9.31 -9.59 3.19
CA VAL A 145 8.67 -9.18 1.92
C VAL A 145 9.45 -8.04 1.28
N ALA A 146 9.85 -7.03 2.07
CA ALA A 146 10.61 -5.90 1.56
C ALA A 146 11.97 -6.33 1.00
N ASP A 147 12.68 -7.22 1.67
CA ASP A 147 13.98 -7.73 1.21
C ASP A 147 13.87 -8.48 -0.11
N ARG A 148 12.84 -9.30 -0.28
CA ARG A 148 12.60 -10.04 -1.52
C ARG A 148 12.20 -9.13 -2.69
N LEU A 149 11.46 -8.04 -2.44
CA LEU A 149 10.94 -7.15 -3.47
C LEU A 149 11.87 -5.99 -3.82
N ARG A 150 12.78 -5.61 -2.92
CA ARG A 150 13.60 -4.39 -3.05
C ARG A 150 14.40 -4.34 -4.35
N GLY A 151 14.94 -5.48 -4.78
CA GLY A 151 15.67 -5.57 -6.06
C GLY A 151 14.85 -5.16 -7.27
N ARG A 152 13.56 -5.46 -7.28
CA ARG A 152 12.64 -5.14 -8.38
C ARG A 152 12.28 -3.67 -8.48
N PHE A 153 12.28 -2.98 -7.37
CA PHE A 153 11.98 -1.55 -7.34
C PHE A 153 13.19 -0.68 -7.67
N ARG A 154 14.42 -1.22 -7.59
CA ARG A 154 15.67 -0.51 -7.92
C ARG A 154 16.11 -0.67 -9.37
N ALA A 155 15.63 -1.70 -10.05
CA ALA A 155 15.87 -1.95 -11.48
C ALA A 155 14.97 -1.04 -12.33
#